data_08986decf63b7a7c9d9e303846322a1b
#
_entry.id   08986decf63b7a7c9d9e303846322a1b
#
_cell.length_a   1.000
_cell.length_b   1.000
_cell.length_c   1.000
_cell.angle_alpha   90.00
_cell.angle_beta   90.00
_cell.angle_gamma   90.00
#
_symmetry.space_group_name_H-M   'P 1'
#
loop_
_entity.id
_entity.type
_entity.pdbx_description
1 polymer ?
#
loop_
_entity_poly.entity_id
_entity_poly.type
_entity_poly.pdbx_seq_one_letter_code
_entity_poly.pdbx_strand_id
1 'polypeptide(L)'
;LLRRNYLLLLTIALCAGCSRAPKVPVHRGPIVLITIDALRADTVGAFGGPAKVMPALSGLAREATWAGRAVSPSSWTVPSMASIFTGFQPWRSRSWANDRSVLDERFVTLPESLKQAGYRTAAFRSNHWLESQFGYAQGFDDFRYLKEGKRAERYLGELKGGRDFVWVHILAPHAPYVRRDPLLDRLDEIPPDLPRQVRPLDLEPYYDPARKLPADQERIFRAMYRLNAAYADQVLSRLLAALKKSGQWDKTLLVVTSDHGEEFGENGQIAHGGNLGHVLVEVPLVVKLPAGFQRKLAMPAGIAGHVANVRVAPTLIDAAGGKLEPGAAPSLFQPFDKGALSELYLGDGVNRFSLVEGDLQLLWESRFAPPEPDYYRARYAGIGGQPEPPLTEPVQAIFGRLDRAFADVLPLSGRRGDPPRLTLVRWSPAGVQPVNDPREVNRMARQLKNAWLAANGSEVPPGRSTAGQPKLTPKEEEDLKALGYVAGGN
;
A
#
# COMPACT_ATOMS: atom_id res chain seq x y z
N LEU A 1 -20.85 54.75 67.16
CA LEU A 1 -20.03 54.85 65.95
C LEU A 1 -20.25 53.59 65.07
N LEU A 2 -21.25 53.67 64.19
CA LEU A 2 -21.62 52.58 63.26
C LEU A 2 -20.79 52.73 61.98
N ARG A 3 -20.03 51.71 61.63
CA ARG A 3 -19.49 51.56 60.32
C ARG A 3 -20.38 50.60 59.51
N ARG A 4 -21.03 51.12 58.48
CA ARG A 4 -21.80 50.40 57.53
C ARG A 4 -20.84 49.87 56.45
N ASN A 5 -20.70 48.55 56.35
CA ASN A 5 -20.01 47.88 55.25
C ASN A 5 -21.01 47.70 54.12
N TYR A 6 -20.75 48.30 52.95
CA TYR A 6 -21.45 48.01 51.73
C TYR A 6 -20.73 46.82 51.04
N LEU A 7 -21.40 45.70 51.00
CA LEU A 7 -20.98 44.52 50.23
C LEU A 7 -21.42 44.78 48.77
N LEU A 8 -20.45 45.09 47.91
CA LEU A 8 -20.67 45.18 46.47
C LEU A 8 -20.67 43.74 45.92
N LEU A 9 -21.86 43.20 45.62
CA LEU A 9 -22.02 41.95 44.88
C LEU A 9 -21.72 42.20 43.39
N LEU A 10 -20.51 41.86 43.00
CA LEU A 10 -20.12 41.83 41.57
C LEU A 10 -20.68 40.54 40.93
N THR A 11 -21.83 40.61 40.30
CA THR A 11 -22.38 39.55 39.45
C THR A 11 -21.55 39.46 38.19
N ILE A 12 -20.55 38.59 38.17
CA ILE A 12 -19.86 38.19 36.94
C ILE A 12 -20.83 37.30 36.18
N ALA A 13 -21.51 37.87 35.16
CA ALA A 13 -22.22 37.11 34.17
C ALA A 13 -21.17 36.38 33.32
N LEU A 14 -20.90 35.10 33.65
CA LEU A 14 -20.21 34.18 32.75
C LEU A 14 -21.11 33.99 31.54
N CYS A 15 -20.90 34.80 30.52
CA CYS A 15 -21.30 34.46 29.15
C CYS A 15 -20.47 33.25 28.73
N ALA A 16 -20.94 32.05 29.07
CA ALA A 16 -20.52 30.81 28.43
C ALA A 16 -20.99 30.86 26.97
N GLY A 17 -20.30 31.66 26.17
CA GLY A 17 -20.37 31.56 24.73
C GLY A 17 -19.88 30.16 24.39
N CYS A 18 -20.80 29.21 24.20
CA CYS A 18 -20.51 27.98 23.49
C CYS A 18 -20.04 28.37 22.10
N SER A 19 -18.75 28.66 21.95
CA SER A 19 -18.11 28.68 20.65
C SER A 19 -18.18 27.25 20.14
N ARG A 20 -19.25 26.98 19.38
CA ARG A 20 -19.39 25.75 18.63
C ARG A 20 -18.16 25.69 17.74
N ALA A 21 -17.22 24.78 18.03
CA ALA A 21 -16.08 24.55 17.16
C ALA A 21 -16.59 24.47 15.71
N PRO A 22 -15.94 25.13 14.76
CA PRO A 22 -16.40 25.15 13.39
C PRO A 22 -16.58 23.70 12.93
N LYS A 23 -17.80 23.38 12.48
CA LYS A 23 -18.10 22.03 12.00
C LYS A 23 -17.19 21.73 10.83
N VAL A 24 -16.31 20.72 10.97
CA VAL A 24 -15.47 20.24 9.89
C VAL A 24 -16.38 19.80 8.74
N PRO A 25 -16.17 20.30 7.50
CA PRO A 25 -16.97 19.90 6.35
C PRO A 25 -16.91 18.38 6.16
N VAL A 26 -18.08 17.74 6.10
CA VAL A 26 -18.25 16.31 5.94
C VAL A 26 -18.75 16.01 4.55
N HIS A 27 -18.08 15.10 3.85
CA HIS A 27 -18.50 14.59 2.55
C HIS A 27 -19.73 13.67 2.69
N ARG A 28 -20.71 13.85 1.81
CA ARG A 28 -21.96 13.07 1.81
C ARG A 28 -22.31 12.48 0.43
N GLY A 29 -21.48 12.70 -0.54
CA GLY A 29 -21.56 12.12 -1.88
C GLY A 29 -20.85 10.77 -1.99
N PRO A 30 -20.76 10.21 -3.21
CA PRO A 30 -20.06 8.97 -3.43
C PRO A 30 -18.58 9.06 -3.09
N ILE A 31 -18.02 7.96 -2.56
CA ILE A 31 -16.59 7.73 -2.36
C ILE A 31 -16.19 6.55 -3.23
N VAL A 32 -15.18 6.71 -4.07
CA VAL A 32 -14.68 5.66 -4.93
C VAL A 32 -13.18 5.47 -4.67
N LEU A 33 -12.79 4.26 -4.33
CA LEU A 33 -11.40 3.84 -4.21
C LEU A 33 -11.09 2.85 -5.34
N ILE A 34 -10.10 3.15 -6.18
CA ILE A 34 -9.60 2.24 -7.20
C ILE A 34 -8.16 1.89 -6.85
N THR A 35 -7.87 0.61 -6.66
CA THR A 35 -6.53 0.09 -6.47
C THR A 35 -6.13 -0.74 -7.69
N ILE A 36 -4.90 -0.53 -8.19
CA ILE A 36 -4.34 -1.22 -9.36
C ILE A 36 -3.16 -2.03 -8.87
N ASP A 37 -3.26 -3.35 -8.96
CA ASP A 37 -2.29 -4.30 -8.41
C ASP A 37 -0.93 -4.18 -9.10
N ALA A 38 0.14 -4.15 -8.32
CA ALA A 38 1.53 -4.09 -8.79
C ALA A 38 1.86 -2.91 -9.74
N LEU A 39 1.16 -1.77 -9.64
CA LEU A 39 1.39 -0.63 -10.54
C LEU A 39 2.48 0.29 -10.01
N ARG A 40 3.60 0.32 -10.71
CA ARG A 40 4.72 1.24 -10.45
C ARG A 40 4.35 2.68 -10.82
N ALA A 41 4.79 3.65 -10.03
CA ALA A 41 4.59 5.06 -10.33
C ALA A 41 5.26 5.46 -11.66
N ASP A 42 6.47 4.97 -11.94
CA ASP A 42 7.24 5.27 -13.14
C ASP A 42 6.69 4.64 -14.45
N THR A 43 5.57 3.94 -14.39
CA THR A 43 4.83 3.44 -15.55
C THR A 43 3.82 4.47 -16.06
N VAL A 44 3.50 5.48 -15.26
CA VAL A 44 2.47 6.48 -15.54
C VAL A 44 3.09 7.79 -16.03
N GLY A 45 2.68 8.28 -17.18
CA GLY A 45 3.26 9.46 -17.80
C GLY A 45 3.24 10.72 -16.91
N ALA A 46 2.18 10.92 -16.12
CA ALA A 46 2.10 12.04 -15.16
C ALA A 46 3.15 11.95 -14.05
N PHE A 47 3.76 10.79 -13.81
CA PHE A 47 4.79 10.56 -12.79
C PHE A 47 6.19 10.30 -13.39
N GLY A 48 6.40 10.69 -14.66
CA GLY A 48 7.67 10.57 -15.33
C GLY A 48 7.85 9.29 -16.16
N GLY A 49 6.82 8.47 -16.29
CA GLY A 49 6.81 7.27 -17.14
C GLY A 49 6.47 7.54 -18.59
N PRO A 50 6.34 6.48 -19.42
CA PRO A 50 5.96 6.59 -20.82
C PRO A 50 4.55 7.17 -20.98
N ALA A 51 4.42 8.23 -21.76
CA ALA A 51 3.16 8.97 -21.89
C ALA A 51 2.00 8.14 -22.48
N LYS A 52 2.33 7.17 -23.35
CA LYS A 52 1.34 6.35 -24.05
C LYS A 52 0.76 5.21 -23.23
N VAL A 53 1.45 4.75 -22.18
CA VAL A 53 1.06 3.52 -21.45
C VAL A 53 -0.23 3.75 -20.66
N MET A 54 -0.31 4.80 -19.85
CA MET A 54 -1.46 5.06 -19.00
C MET A 54 -2.03 6.50 -19.17
N PRO A 55 -2.58 6.84 -20.33
CA PRO A 55 -3.09 8.19 -20.60
C PRO A 55 -4.33 8.55 -19.79
N ALA A 56 -5.20 7.59 -19.42
CA ALA A 56 -6.39 7.88 -18.60
C ALA A 56 -6.02 8.26 -17.17
N LEU A 57 -5.09 7.52 -16.53
CA LEU A 57 -4.59 7.88 -15.20
C LEU A 57 -3.79 9.19 -15.25
N SER A 58 -2.98 9.40 -16.27
CA SER A 58 -2.25 10.66 -16.48
C SER A 58 -3.20 11.84 -16.70
N GLY A 59 -4.31 11.64 -17.41
CA GLY A 59 -5.39 12.63 -17.59
C GLY A 59 -6.05 12.97 -16.26
N LEU A 60 -6.43 11.95 -15.50
CA LEU A 60 -7.01 12.13 -14.15
C LEU A 60 -6.05 12.87 -13.22
N ALA A 61 -4.77 12.55 -13.24
CA ALA A 61 -3.77 13.24 -12.41
C ALA A 61 -3.69 14.76 -12.71
N ARG A 62 -3.87 15.16 -13.97
CA ARG A 62 -3.92 16.60 -14.34
C ARG A 62 -5.20 17.31 -13.89
N GLU A 63 -6.31 16.57 -13.78
CA GLU A 63 -7.61 17.09 -13.31
C GLU A 63 -7.78 16.99 -11.79
N ALA A 64 -6.93 16.20 -11.11
CA ALA A 64 -7.07 15.89 -9.70
C ALA A 64 -6.72 17.07 -8.79
N THR A 65 -7.25 17.05 -7.56
CA THR A 65 -6.92 18.02 -6.52
C THR A 65 -5.49 17.82 -6.02
N TRP A 66 -5.02 16.55 -6.00
CA TRP A 66 -3.67 16.19 -5.68
C TRP A 66 -3.27 14.93 -6.46
N ALA A 67 -2.07 14.94 -6.99
CA ALA A 67 -1.44 13.81 -7.64
C ALA A 67 0.04 13.79 -7.25
N GLY A 68 0.54 12.64 -6.84
CA GLY A 68 1.92 12.49 -6.39
C GLY A 68 2.32 11.03 -6.29
N ARG A 69 3.51 10.79 -5.77
CA ARG A 69 4.03 9.46 -5.48
C ARG A 69 3.68 9.08 -4.05
N ALA A 70 3.12 7.91 -3.86
CA ALA A 70 2.89 7.35 -2.54
C ALA A 70 3.89 6.23 -2.28
N VAL A 71 4.18 6.00 -1.00
CA VAL A 71 4.98 4.87 -0.56
C VAL A 71 4.05 3.82 0.03
N SER A 72 4.03 2.66 -0.61
CA SER A 72 3.24 1.52 -0.15
C SER A 72 3.73 1.01 1.20
N PRO A 73 2.83 0.57 2.09
CA PRO A 73 3.21 -0.02 3.38
C PRO A 73 4.03 -1.30 3.28
N SER A 74 3.94 -2.02 2.17
CA SER A 74 4.71 -3.23 1.88
C SER A 74 4.87 -3.42 0.38
N SER A 75 5.67 -4.41 -0.01
CA SER A 75 5.82 -4.84 -1.41
C SER A 75 4.97 -6.07 -1.78
N TRP A 76 3.93 -6.37 -1.01
CA TRP A 76 2.97 -7.46 -1.25
C TRP A 76 1.52 -7.01 -1.08
N THR A 77 0.62 -7.66 -1.82
CA THR A 77 -0.81 -7.33 -1.88
C THR A 77 -1.48 -7.36 -0.50
N VAL A 78 -1.42 -8.49 0.23
CA VAL A 78 -2.15 -8.66 1.50
C VAL A 78 -1.71 -7.65 2.56
N PRO A 79 -0.42 -7.48 2.90
CA PRO A 79 -0.02 -6.50 3.89
C PRO A 79 -0.30 -5.07 3.47
N SER A 80 -0.13 -4.75 2.19
CA SER A 80 -0.41 -3.40 1.67
C SER A 80 -1.89 -3.07 1.70
N MET A 81 -2.74 -3.99 1.23
CA MET A 81 -4.18 -3.77 1.21
C MET A 81 -4.79 -3.76 2.61
N ALA A 82 -4.30 -4.60 3.54
CA ALA A 82 -4.69 -4.52 4.94
C ALA A 82 -4.38 -3.14 5.53
N SER A 83 -3.19 -2.61 5.24
CA SER A 83 -2.79 -1.27 5.67
C SER A 83 -3.63 -0.16 5.02
N ILE A 84 -3.93 -0.27 3.72
CA ILE A 84 -4.81 0.66 3.00
C ILE A 84 -6.22 0.65 3.58
N PHE A 85 -6.72 -0.50 4.08
CA PHE A 85 -8.07 -0.63 4.63
C PHE A 85 -8.20 -0.25 6.10
N THR A 86 -7.12 -0.36 6.87
CA THR A 86 -7.17 -0.13 8.32
C THR A 86 -6.49 1.17 8.75
N GLY A 87 -5.58 1.70 7.94
CA GLY A 87 -4.73 2.82 8.33
C GLY A 87 -3.59 2.42 9.28
N PHE A 88 -3.33 1.12 9.46
CA PHE A 88 -2.24 0.59 10.27
C PHE A 88 -1.12 0.00 9.42
N GLN A 89 0.11 0.08 9.88
CA GLN A 89 1.24 -0.60 9.25
C GLN A 89 1.13 -2.13 9.40
N PRO A 90 1.80 -2.92 8.53
CA PRO A 90 1.72 -4.38 8.51
C PRO A 90 2.02 -5.05 9.85
N TRP A 91 3.00 -4.54 10.62
CA TRP A 91 3.27 -5.04 11.97
C TRP A 91 2.04 -4.99 12.87
N ARG A 92 1.38 -3.85 12.87
CA ARG A 92 0.23 -3.61 13.75
C ARG A 92 -1.03 -4.33 13.28
N SER A 93 -1.28 -4.37 11.97
CA SER A 93 -2.42 -5.10 11.39
C SER A 93 -2.22 -6.61 11.40
N ARG A 94 -0.98 -7.09 11.64
CA ARG A 94 -0.56 -8.50 11.58
C ARG A 94 -0.77 -9.15 10.22
N SER A 95 -0.89 -8.37 9.19
CA SER A 95 -0.94 -8.81 7.83
C SER A 95 0.46 -8.75 7.25
N TRP A 96 1.22 -9.83 7.35
CA TRP A 96 2.65 -9.85 7.07
C TRP A 96 3.01 -10.46 5.71
N ALA A 97 2.21 -11.41 5.25
CA ALA A 97 2.47 -12.14 4.01
C ALA A 97 1.16 -12.56 3.33
N ASN A 98 1.20 -12.80 2.02
CA ASN A 98 0.03 -13.17 1.24
C ASN A 98 -0.57 -14.52 1.68
N ASP A 99 0.28 -15.49 1.92
CA ASP A 99 -0.13 -16.89 2.13
C ASP A 99 -0.54 -17.24 3.57
N ARG A 100 -0.37 -16.32 4.52
CA ARG A 100 -0.47 -16.64 5.96
C ARG A 100 -1.19 -15.60 6.79
N SER A 101 -1.67 -14.53 6.16
CA SER A 101 -2.28 -13.43 6.87
C SER A 101 -3.75 -13.30 6.51
N VAL A 102 -4.57 -13.20 7.53
CA VAL A 102 -5.98 -12.83 7.43
C VAL A 102 -6.14 -11.46 8.04
N LEU A 103 -6.89 -10.58 7.38
CA LEU A 103 -7.28 -9.31 7.96
C LEU A 103 -8.21 -9.59 9.14
N ASP A 104 -7.69 -9.39 10.35
CA ASP A 104 -8.35 -9.77 11.60
C ASP A 104 -9.56 -8.86 11.88
N GLU A 105 -10.68 -9.46 12.26
CA GLU A 105 -11.94 -8.79 12.59
C GLU A 105 -11.83 -7.77 13.74
N ARG A 106 -10.74 -7.78 14.51
CA ARG A 106 -10.48 -6.76 15.53
C ARG A 106 -10.21 -5.37 14.95
N PHE A 107 -9.76 -5.29 13.71
CA PHE A 107 -9.48 -4.02 13.06
C PHE A 107 -10.71 -3.54 12.33
N VAL A 108 -11.20 -2.36 12.72
CA VAL A 108 -12.29 -1.73 11.98
C VAL A 108 -11.75 -1.26 10.63
N THR A 109 -12.29 -1.83 9.59
CA THR A 109 -11.87 -1.55 8.21
C THR A 109 -12.51 -0.26 7.66
N LEU A 110 -11.94 0.24 6.57
CA LEU A 110 -12.50 1.37 5.81
C LEU A 110 -13.99 1.18 5.46
N PRO A 111 -14.43 0.04 4.85
CA PRO A 111 -15.85 -0.14 4.56
C PRO A 111 -16.72 -0.21 5.82
N GLU A 112 -16.27 -0.80 6.92
CA GLU A 112 -17.01 -0.78 8.18
C GLU A 112 -17.18 0.63 8.75
N SER A 113 -16.09 1.41 8.75
CA SER A 113 -16.13 2.82 9.20
C SER A 113 -17.06 3.67 8.34
N LEU A 114 -17.04 3.46 7.01
CA LEU A 114 -17.93 4.17 6.10
C LEU A 114 -19.39 3.69 6.24
N LYS A 115 -19.62 2.41 6.48
CA LYS A 115 -20.96 1.87 6.77
C LYS A 115 -21.53 2.48 8.05
N GLN A 116 -20.72 2.62 9.11
CA GLN A 116 -21.11 3.32 10.33
C GLN A 116 -21.42 4.82 10.06
N ALA A 117 -20.72 5.44 9.09
CA ALA A 117 -21.03 6.79 8.63
C ALA A 117 -22.25 6.86 7.68
N GLY A 118 -22.95 5.75 7.47
CA GLY A 118 -24.19 5.65 6.68
C GLY A 118 -23.96 5.48 5.19
N TYR A 119 -22.81 4.97 4.76
CA TYR A 119 -22.53 4.60 3.37
C TYR A 119 -23.03 3.18 3.07
N ARG A 120 -23.61 3.00 1.89
CA ARG A 120 -23.77 1.68 1.28
C ARG A 120 -22.43 1.29 0.65
N THR A 121 -21.98 0.07 0.86
CA THR A 121 -20.61 -0.36 0.55
C THR A 121 -20.60 -1.49 -0.48
N ALA A 122 -19.85 -1.29 -1.58
CA ALA A 122 -19.71 -2.28 -2.63
C ALA A 122 -18.24 -2.49 -3.02
N ALA A 123 -17.87 -3.74 -3.28
CA ALA A 123 -16.54 -4.11 -3.73
C ALA A 123 -16.56 -4.92 -5.01
N PHE A 124 -15.63 -4.61 -5.90
CA PHE A 124 -15.35 -5.36 -7.14
C PHE A 124 -13.85 -5.62 -7.20
N ARG A 125 -13.44 -6.83 -6.88
CA ARG A 125 -12.02 -7.19 -6.75
C ARG A 125 -11.65 -8.36 -7.67
N SER A 126 -10.39 -8.45 -8.07
CA SER A 126 -9.90 -9.47 -9.01
C SER A 126 -8.69 -10.26 -8.51
N ASN A 127 -8.18 -9.99 -7.32
CA ASN A 127 -7.09 -10.76 -6.71
C ASN A 127 -7.68 -11.79 -5.73
N HIS A 128 -7.24 -13.05 -5.81
CA HIS A 128 -7.73 -14.14 -4.95
C HIS A 128 -7.30 -14.02 -3.49
N TRP A 129 -6.18 -13.33 -3.20
CA TRP A 129 -5.78 -13.02 -1.83
C TRP A 129 -6.70 -12.00 -1.14
N LEU A 130 -7.55 -11.32 -1.90
CA LEU A 130 -8.50 -10.34 -1.40
C LEU A 130 -9.91 -10.90 -1.31
N GLU A 131 -10.06 -12.20 -1.01
CA GLU A 131 -11.33 -12.89 -0.85
C GLU A 131 -11.91 -12.75 0.57
N SER A 132 -13.16 -13.20 0.73
CA SER A 132 -13.86 -13.16 2.02
C SER A 132 -13.16 -13.99 3.10
N GLN A 133 -12.59 -15.16 2.74
CA GLN A 133 -11.86 -16.01 3.69
C GLN A 133 -10.58 -15.35 4.23
N PHE A 134 -10.03 -14.35 3.54
CA PHE A 134 -8.90 -13.55 4.00
C PHE A 134 -9.32 -12.27 4.74
N GLY A 135 -10.62 -12.11 5.05
CA GLY A 135 -11.15 -11.00 5.82
C GLY A 135 -11.47 -9.74 5.01
N TYR A 136 -11.30 -9.73 3.68
CA TYR A 136 -11.50 -8.52 2.86
C TYR A 136 -12.96 -8.19 2.54
N ALA A 137 -13.91 -9.08 2.89
CA ALA A 137 -15.35 -8.80 2.77
C ALA A 137 -15.92 -7.99 3.94
N GLN A 138 -15.15 -7.77 5.02
CA GLN A 138 -15.59 -7.05 6.21
C GLN A 138 -16.14 -5.66 5.85
N GLY A 139 -17.36 -5.38 6.30
CA GLY A 139 -18.03 -4.09 6.10
C GLY A 139 -18.68 -3.86 4.74
N PHE A 140 -18.52 -4.77 3.75
CA PHE A 140 -19.18 -4.64 2.45
C PHE A 140 -20.60 -5.23 2.45
N ASP A 141 -21.56 -4.49 1.86
CA ASP A 141 -22.92 -4.96 1.60
C ASP A 141 -22.97 -5.81 0.32
N ASP A 142 -22.12 -5.49 -0.66
CA ASP A 142 -21.99 -6.20 -1.93
C ASP A 142 -20.50 -6.44 -2.23
N PHE A 143 -20.09 -7.71 -2.30
CA PHE A 143 -18.69 -8.12 -2.46
C PHE A 143 -18.57 -9.10 -3.61
N ARG A 144 -17.97 -8.67 -4.73
CA ARG A 144 -18.00 -9.43 -6.00
C ARG A 144 -16.65 -9.50 -6.68
N TYR A 145 -16.49 -10.53 -7.50
CA TYR A 145 -15.39 -10.64 -8.44
C TYR A 145 -15.56 -9.66 -9.61
N LEU A 146 -14.47 -8.94 -9.98
CA LEU A 146 -14.49 -7.83 -10.93
C LEU A 146 -14.82 -8.22 -12.38
N LYS A 147 -14.44 -9.38 -12.82
CA LYS A 147 -14.57 -9.88 -14.20
C LYS A 147 -14.53 -8.77 -15.27
N GLU A 148 -13.34 -8.42 -15.75
CA GLU A 148 -13.08 -7.44 -16.82
C GLU A 148 -13.63 -6.01 -16.59
N GLY A 149 -14.03 -5.66 -15.37
CA GLY A 149 -14.54 -4.33 -15.04
C GLY A 149 -16.03 -4.11 -15.29
N LYS A 150 -16.72 -4.92 -16.10
CA LYS A 150 -18.09 -4.66 -16.55
C LYS A 150 -19.12 -4.50 -15.44
N ARG A 151 -18.97 -5.24 -14.33
CA ARG A 151 -19.88 -5.12 -13.18
C ARG A 151 -19.68 -3.80 -12.44
N ALA A 152 -18.42 -3.40 -12.23
CA ALA A 152 -18.09 -2.13 -11.60
C ALA A 152 -18.49 -0.94 -12.49
N GLU A 153 -18.28 -1.03 -13.80
CA GLU A 153 -18.74 -0.01 -14.78
C GLU A 153 -20.24 0.20 -14.67
N ARG A 154 -21.04 -0.89 -14.66
CA ARG A 154 -22.49 -0.79 -14.51
C ARG A 154 -22.87 -0.11 -13.17
N TYR A 155 -22.28 -0.59 -12.08
CA TYR A 155 -22.56 -0.05 -10.74
C TYR A 155 -22.27 1.44 -10.65
N LEU A 156 -21.09 1.87 -11.13
CA LEU A 156 -20.70 3.28 -11.15
C LEU A 156 -21.60 4.12 -12.08
N GLY A 157 -22.02 3.56 -13.22
CA GLY A 157 -22.92 4.23 -14.16
C GLY A 157 -24.36 4.39 -13.65
N GLU A 158 -24.77 3.60 -12.66
CA GLU A 158 -26.09 3.61 -12.05
C GLU A 158 -26.16 4.36 -10.71
N LEU A 159 -25.03 4.98 -10.25
CA LEU A 159 -25.02 5.78 -9.03
C LEU A 159 -26.04 6.94 -9.12
N LYS A 160 -26.91 7.05 -8.13
CA LYS A 160 -27.98 8.08 -8.07
C LYS A 160 -27.60 9.31 -7.23
N GLY A 161 -26.40 9.32 -6.66
CA GLY A 161 -25.98 10.34 -5.69
C GLY A 161 -26.51 10.01 -4.30
N GLY A 162 -25.65 9.76 -3.40
CA GLY A 162 -25.90 9.34 -2.04
C GLY A 162 -24.58 8.96 -1.41
N ARG A 163 -24.64 8.38 -0.23
CA ARG A 163 -23.48 7.84 0.45
C ARG A 163 -23.23 6.41 -0.05
N ASP A 164 -22.54 6.32 -1.20
CA ASP A 164 -22.06 5.06 -1.75
C ASP A 164 -20.54 5.01 -1.62
N PHE A 165 -20.01 3.94 -1.04
CA PHE A 165 -18.60 3.60 -1.11
C PHE A 165 -18.39 2.45 -2.08
N VAL A 166 -17.55 2.67 -3.07
CA VAL A 166 -17.21 1.66 -4.08
C VAL A 166 -15.72 1.44 -4.10
N TRP A 167 -15.30 0.22 -3.81
CA TRP A 167 -13.93 -0.21 -4.01
C TRP A 167 -13.83 -1.06 -5.29
N VAL A 168 -12.87 -0.71 -6.15
CA VAL A 168 -12.52 -1.50 -7.33
C VAL A 168 -11.05 -1.87 -7.26
N HIS A 169 -10.73 -3.15 -7.34
CA HIS A 169 -9.36 -3.64 -7.40
C HIS A 169 -9.11 -4.31 -8.76
N ILE A 170 -8.20 -3.72 -9.54
CA ILE A 170 -7.83 -4.17 -10.88
C ILE A 170 -6.54 -4.98 -10.77
N LEU A 171 -6.56 -6.26 -11.15
CA LEU A 171 -5.39 -7.16 -11.05
C LEU A 171 -4.25 -6.77 -11.98
N ALA A 172 -4.54 -6.40 -13.25
CA ALA A 172 -3.49 -5.95 -14.15
C ALA A 172 -2.88 -4.63 -13.63
N PRO A 173 -1.56 -4.42 -13.71
CA PRO A 173 -0.56 -5.16 -14.49
C PRO A 173 0.10 -6.39 -13.82
N HIS A 174 -0.32 -6.84 -12.65
CA HIS A 174 0.23 -8.04 -12.00
C HIS A 174 0.31 -9.24 -12.96
N ALA A 175 1.33 -10.08 -12.81
CA ALA A 175 1.45 -11.32 -13.58
C ALA A 175 0.23 -12.26 -13.37
N PRO A 176 -0.16 -13.11 -14.34
CA PRO A 176 0.51 -13.35 -15.62
C PRO A 176 0.37 -12.19 -16.61
N TYR A 177 1.46 -11.83 -17.30
CA TYR A 177 1.40 -10.78 -18.31
C TYR A 177 0.89 -11.36 -19.62
N VAL A 178 -0.20 -10.82 -20.15
CA VAL A 178 -0.84 -11.28 -21.40
C VAL A 178 -0.58 -10.26 -22.49
N ARG A 179 -0.07 -10.72 -23.63
CA ARG A 179 0.07 -9.89 -24.83
C ARG A 179 -1.32 -9.47 -25.33
N ARG A 180 -1.45 -8.17 -25.59
CA ARG A 180 -2.69 -7.54 -26.05
C ARG A 180 -2.40 -6.76 -27.32
N ASP A 181 -2.54 -7.43 -28.47
CA ASP A 181 -2.19 -6.87 -29.78
C ASP A 181 -2.83 -5.48 -30.03
N PRO A 182 -4.08 -5.20 -29.66
CA PRO A 182 -4.67 -3.86 -29.81
C PRO A 182 -3.99 -2.76 -29.00
N LEU A 183 -3.06 -3.09 -28.09
CA LEU A 183 -2.34 -2.14 -27.23
C LEU A 183 -0.85 -2.04 -27.56
N LEU A 184 -0.37 -2.69 -28.61
CA LEU A 184 1.04 -2.65 -28.98
C LEU A 184 1.51 -1.24 -29.34
N ASP A 185 0.64 -0.38 -29.83
CA ASP A 185 0.91 1.04 -30.11
C ASP A 185 1.17 1.87 -28.82
N ARG A 186 0.86 1.31 -27.66
CA ARG A 186 1.18 1.91 -26.35
C ARG A 186 2.64 1.75 -25.93
N LEU A 187 3.37 0.86 -26.56
CA LEU A 187 4.80 0.68 -26.36
C LEU A 187 5.58 1.65 -27.26
N ASP A 188 6.67 2.20 -26.76
CA ASP A 188 7.61 2.97 -27.57
C ASP A 188 8.48 2.06 -28.43
N GLU A 189 8.78 0.84 -27.95
CA GLU A 189 9.50 -0.20 -28.64
C GLU A 189 8.81 -1.56 -28.41
N ILE A 190 8.58 -2.31 -29.47
CA ILE A 190 8.02 -3.66 -29.43
C ILE A 190 9.16 -4.65 -29.60
N PRO A 191 9.51 -5.47 -28.61
CA PRO A 191 10.49 -6.53 -28.75
C PRO A 191 10.04 -7.52 -29.87
N PRO A 192 10.93 -7.98 -30.74
CA PRO A 192 10.58 -8.87 -31.88
C PRO A 192 9.98 -10.19 -31.38
N ASP A 193 10.49 -10.73 -30.28
CA ASP A 193 10.11 -12.04 -29.73
C ASP A 193 9.10 -11.93 -28.58
N LEU A 194 8.17 -10.96 -28.64
CA LEU A 194 7.19 -10.74 -27.60
C LEU A 194 6.24 -11.95 -27.50
N PRO A 195 6.24 -12.70 -26.37
CA PRO A 195 5.45 -13.91 -26.24
C PRO A 195 3.95 -13.58 -26.12
N ARG A 196 3.09 -14.59 -26.27
CA ARG A 196 1.65 -14.43 -26.03
C ARG A 196 1.34 -14.20 -24.56
N GLN A 197 2.14 -14.78 -23.67
CA GLN A 197 1.99 -14.69 -22.23
C GLN A 197 3.33 -14.87 -21.52
N VAL A 198 3.53 -14.17 -20.42
CA VAL A 198 4.57 -14.45 -19.43
C VAL A 198 3.87 -14.89 -18.14
N ARG A 199 4.07 -16.14 -17.77
CA ARG A 199 3.49 -16.72 -16.56
C ARG A 199 4.42 -16.51 -15.37
N PRO A 200 3.97 -16.58 -14.13
CA PRO A 200 4.85 -16.56 -12.98
C PRO A 200 5.96 -17.61 -13.01
N LEU A 201 5.66 -18.81 -13.54
CA LEU A 201 6.63 -19.88 -13.74
C LEU A 201 7.79 -19.49 -14.68
N ASP A 202 7.53 -18.60 -15.64
CA ASP A 202 8.56 -18.10 -16.57
C ASP A 202 9.48 -17.07 -15.86
N LEU A 203 9.04 -16.49 -14.73
CA LEU A 203 9.79 -15.58 -13.87
C LEU A 203 10.59 -16.32 -12.79
N GLU A 204 10.10 -17.48 -12.34
CA GLU A 204 10.66 -18.26 -11.21
C GLU A 204 12.19 -18.48 -11.30
N PRO A 205 12.80 -18.78 -12.47
CA PRO A 205 14.23 -18.94 -12.58
C PRO A 205 15.06 -17.73 -12.13
N TYR A 206 14.45 -16.55 -12.07
CA TYR A 206 15.09 -15.28 -11.72
C TYR A 206 14.74 -14.78 -10.31
N TYR A 207 14.02 -15.58 -9.51
CA TYR A 207 13.79 -15.27 -8.09
C TYR A 207 15.05 -15.48 -7.24
N ASP A 208 16.01 -16.29 -7.74
CA ASP A 208 17.33 -16.42 -7.14
C ASP A 208 18.17 -15.17 -7.45
N PRO A 209 18.57 -14.37 -6.43
CA PRO A 209 19.39 -13.18 -6.65
C PRO A 209 20.77 -13.44 -7.28
N ALA A 210 21.25 -14.70 -7.20
CA ALA A 210 22.49 -15.11 -7.86
C ALA A 210 22.34 -15.23 -9.39
N ARG A 211 21.11 -15.36 -9.89
CA ARG A 211 20.80 -15.52 -11.31
C ARG A 211 20.36 -14.20 -11.92
N LYS A 212 21.30 -13.53 -12.56
CA LYS A 212 20.99 -12.25 -13.24
C LYS A 212 19.96 -12.45 -14.37
N LEU A 213 19.00 -11.54 -14.41
CA LEU A 213 18.06 -11.44 -15.52
C LEU A 213 18.80 -11.00 -16.79
N PRO A 214 18.75 -11.77 -17.89
CA PRO A 214 19.32 -11.35 -19.18
C PRO A 214 18.63 -10.10 -19.72
N ALA A 215 19.38 -9.21 -20.37
CA ALA A 215 18.85 -7.91 -20.82
C ALA A 215 17.71 -8.04 -21.87
N ASP A 216 17.74 -9.09 -22.69
CA ASP A 216 16.67 -9.41 -23.64
C ASP A 216 15.39 -9.85 -22.91
N GLN A 217 15.51 -10.66 -21.87
CA GLN A 217 14.38 -11.08 -21.04
C GLN A 217 13.82 -9.91 -20.23
N GLU A 218 14.68 -9.07 -19.66
CA GLU A 218 14.24 -7.85 -18.98
C GLU A 218 13.40 -6.97 -19.91
N ARG A 219 13.87 -6.73 -21.13
CA ARG A 219 13.16 -5.94 -22.13
C ARG A 219 11.78 -6.54 -22.46
N ILE A 220 11.71 -7.86 -22.64
CA ILE A 220 10.46 -8.59 -22.91
C ILE A 220 9.50 -8.44 -21.71
N PHE A 221 9.96 -8.72 -20.49
CA PHE A 221 9.10 -8.68 -19.31
C PHE A 221 8.58 -7.26 -19.04
N ARG A 222 9.42 -6.24 -19.20
CA ARG A 222 8.99 -4.84 -19.08
C ARG A 222 7.97 -4.44 -20.15
N ALA A 223 8.14 -4.89 -21.40
CA ALA A 223 7.18 -4.63 -22.46
C ALA A 223 5.84 -5.30 -22.15
N MET A 224 5.86 -6.56 -21.75
CA MET A 224 4.65 -7.31 -21.37
C MET A 224 3.95 -6.70 -20.16
N TYR A 225 4.67 -6.29 -19.14
CA TYR A 225 4.14 -5.55 -18.00
C TYR A 225 3.47 -4.24 -18.44
N ARG A 226 4.13 -3.43 -19.29
CA ARG A 226 3.57 -2.17 -19.81
C ARG A 226 2.30 -2.38 -20.61
N LEU A 227 2.19 -3.44 -21.39
CA LEU A 227 0.95 -3.81 -22.09
C LEU A 227 -0.18 -4.12 -21.11
N ASN A 228 0.12 -4.76 -20.00
CA ASN A 228 -0.88 -5.04 -18.98
C ASN A 228 -1.23 -3.79 -18.17
N ALA A 229 -0.30 -2.87 -17.95
CA ALA A 229 -0.58 -1.55 -17.38
C ALA A 229 -1.49 -0.72 -18.34
N ALA A 230 -1.24 -0.76 -19.64
CA ALA A 230 -2.11 -0.13 -20.63
C ALA A 230 -3.53 -0.73 -20.63
N TYR A 231 -3.66 -2.02 -20.40
CA TYR A 231 -4.96 -2.65 -20.21
C TYR A 231 -5.66 -2.22 -18.92
N ALA A 232 -4.92 -2.13 -17.81
CA ALA A 232 -5.46 -1.58 -16.57
C ALA A 232 -5.97 -0.13 -16.77
N ASP A 233 -5.26 0.67 -17.56
CA ASP A 233 -5.67 2.03 -17.93
C ASP A 233 -6.94 2.06 -18.78
N GLN A 234 -7.12 1.09 -19.69
CA GLN A 234 -8.39 0.95 -20.41
C GLN A 234 -9.56 0.61 -19.48
N VAL A 235 -9.36 -0.29 -18.51
CA VAL A 235 -10.38 -0.59 -17.50
C VAL A 235 -10.68 0.67 -16.70
N LEU A 236 -9.65 1.36 -16.20
CA LEU A 236 -9.80 2.63 -15.48
C LEU A 236 -10.57 3.67 -16.30
N SER A 237 -10.21 3.84 -17.56
CA SER A 237 -10.90 4.79 -18.49
C SER A 237 -12.39 4.52 -18.56
N ARG A 238 -12.82 3.25 -18.69
CA ARG A 238 -14.24 2.86 -18.71
C ARG A 238 -14.94 3.14 -17.38
N LEU A 239 -14.28 2.86 -16.25
CA LEU A 239 -14.81 3.16 -14.91
C LEU A 239 -15.03 4.67 -14.71
N LEU A 240 -14.04 5.50 -15.12
CA LEU A 240 -14.15 6.94 -15.05
C LEU A 240 -15.26 7.48 -15.97
N ALA A 241 -15.38 6.94 -17.19
CA ALA A 241 -16.45 7.30 -18.11
C ALA A 241 -17.83 6.94 -17.57
N ALA A 242 -17.97 5.75 -16.95
CA ALA A 242 -19.21 5.34 -16.29
C ALA A 242 -19.59 6.29 -15.15
N LEU A 243 -18.62 6.65 -14.30
CA LEU A 243 -18.83 7.60 -13.22
C LEU A 243 -19.21 9.02 -13.74
N LYS A 244 -18.57 9.48 -14.82
CA LYS A 244 -18.96 10.75 -15.48
C LYS A 244 -20.39 10.67 -16.04
N LYS A 245 -20.75 9.56 -16.68
CA LYS A 245 -22.08 9.31 -17.24
C LYS A 245 -23.17 9.28 -16.18
N SER A 246 -22.90 8.82 -14.97
CA SER A 246 -23.88 8.84 -13.86
C SER A 246 -24.26 10.26 -13.38
N GLY A 247 -23.53 11.29 -13.80
CA GLY A 247 -23.67 12.66 -13.31
C GLY A 247 -23.16 12.88 -11.89
N GLN A 248 -22.41 11.91 -11.33
CA GLN A 248 -21.89 12.00 -9.96
C GLN A 248 -20.41 12.42 -9.91
N TRP A 249 -19.77 12.66 -11.05
CA TRP A 249 -18.35 13.00 -11.13
C TRP A 249 -17.93 14.13 -10.18
N ASP A 250 -18.63 15.27 -10.25
CA ASP A 250 -18.27 16.45 -9.44
C ASP A 250 -18.58 16.27 -7.95
N LYS A 251 -19.44 15.32 -7.60
CA LYS A 251 -19.81 15.01 -6.22
C LYS A 251 -18.97 13.90 -5.62
N THR A 252 -18.16 13.22 -6.42
CA THR A 252 -17.40 12.04 -5.97
C THR A 252 -16.03 12.43 -5.39
N LEU A 253 -15.75 11.92 -4.19
CA LEU A 253 -14.39 11.79 -3.69
C LEU A 253 -13.77 10.53 -4.30
N LEU A 254 -12.80 10.69 -5.19
CA LEU A 254 -12.17 9.59 -5.90
C LEU A 254 -10.69 9.47 -5.50
N VAL A 255 -10.26 8.27 -5.14
CA VAL A 255 -8.85 7.92 -4.95
C VAL A 255 -8.48 6.81 -5.93
N VAL A 256 -7.37 7.00 -6.64
CA VAL A 256 -6.73 5.96 -7.46
C VAL A 256 -5.30 5.78 -6.96
N THR A 257 -4.92 4.55 -6.63
CA THR A 257 -3.58 4.20 -6.14
C THR A 257 -3.23 2.76 -6.51
N SER A 258 -2.04 2.31 -6.11
CA SER A 258 -1.63 0.91 -6.16
C SER A 258 -1.29 0.40 -4.77
N ASP A 259 -1.29 -0.90 -4.60
CA ASP A 259 -0.87 -1.58 -3.39
C ASP A 259 0.65 -1.75 -3.30
N HIS A 260 1.33 -2.04 -4.40
CA HIS A 260 2.78 -2.10 -4.55
C HIS A 260 3.20 -1.94 -6.01
N GLY A 261 4.48 -2.01 -6.28
CA GLY A 261 5.06 -2.03 -7.63
C GLY A 261 5.54 -3.41 -8.05
N GLU A 262 6.42 -3.44 -9.06
CA GLU A 262 6.97 -4.64 -9.68
C GLU A 262 8.44 -4.42 -10.01
N GLU A 263 9.28 -5.45 -9.90
CA GLU A 263 10.72 -5.37 -10.12
C GLU A 263 11.17 -6.24 -11.31
N PHE A 264 12.11 -5.70 -12.07
CA PHE A 264 12.67 -6.35 -13.26
C PHE A 264 14.21 -6.33 -13.24
N GLY A 265 14.82 -6.67 -12.10
CA GLY A 265 16.25 -6.76 -11.93
C GLY A 265 16.92 -5.53 -11.30
N GLU A 266 16.19 -4.45 -10.98
CA GLU A 266 16.77 -3.20 -10.45
C GLU A 266 17.57 -3.41 -9.17
N ASN A 267 17.10 -4.29 -8.27
CA ASN A 267 17.82 -4.67 -7.05
C ASN A 267 18.32 -6.12 -7.11
N GLY A 268 18.49 -6.68 -8.32
CA GLY A 268 18.95 -8.05 -8.55
C GLY A 268 17.87 -9.11 -8.34
N GLN A 269 16.61 -8.71 -8.24
CA GLN A 269 15.46 -9.60 -8.10
C GLN A 269 14.43 -9.29 -9.19
N ILE A 270 13.40 -10.13 -9.29
CA ILE A 270 12.27 -9.95 -10.21
C ILE A 270 10.97 -10.15 -9.44
N ALA A 271 9.86 -9.63 -9.97
CA ALA A 271 8.55 -9.65 -9.36
C ALA A 271 8.47 -8.78 -8.08
N HIS A 272 7.84 -9.23 -7.02
CA HIS A 272 7.61 -8.42 -5.81
C HIS A 272 7.67 -9.29 -4.55
N GLY A 273 7.59 -8.66 -3.36
CA GLY A 273 7.59 -9.36 -2.08
C GLY A 273 8.97 -9.84 -1.62
N GLY A 274 10.04 -9.57 -2.37
CA GLY A 274 11.42 -9.96 -2.01
C GLY A 274 12.19 -8.88 -1.28
N ASN A 275 11.93 -7.61 -1.58
CA ASN A 275 12.59 -6.46 -0.98
C ASN A 275 11.66 -5.23 -0.92
N LEU A 276 12.18 -4.08 -0.47
CA LEU A 276 11.46 -2.81 -0.38
C LEU A 276 12.12 -1.72 -1.22
N GLY A 277 12.76 -2.09 -2.34
CA GLY A 277 13.32 -1.13 -3.28
C GLY A 277 12.27 -0.16 -3.82
N HIS A 278 12.70 1.03 -4.24
CA HIS A 278 11.81 2.12 -4.67
C HIS A 278 10.77 1.69 -5.71
N VAL A 279 11.15 0.86 -6.69
CA VAL A 279 10.24 0.37 -7.75
C VAL A 279 9.11 -0.52 -7.23
N LEU A 280 9.28 -1.08 -6.01
CA LEU A 280 8.30 -1.93 -5.35
C LEU A 280 7.38 -1.16 -4.42
N VAL A 281 7.86 -0.09 -3.80
CA VAL A 281 7.08 0.65 -2.81
C VAL A 281 6.59 2.01 -3.31
N GLU A 282 7.16 2.54 -4.38
CA GLU A 282 6.73 3.82 -4.92
C GLU A 282 5.61 3.64 -5.95
N VAL A 283 4.42 4.06 -5.57
CA VAL A 283 3.17 3.85 -6.31
C VAL A 283 2.49 5.19 -6.67
N PRO A 284 1.66 5.24 -7.72
CA PRO A 284 0.90 6.44 -8.01
C PRO A 284 -0.19 6.65 -6.95
N LEU A 285 -0.45 7.90 -6.60
CA LEU A 285 -1.62 8.29 -5.81
C LEU A 285 -2.26 9.53 -6.44
N VAL A 286 -3.55 9.42 -6.74
CA VAL A 286 -4.36 10.51 -7.28
C VAL A 286 -5.60 10.67 -6.40
N VAL A 287 -5.81 11.88 -5.90
CA VAL A 287 -6.96 12.22 -5.05
C VAL A 287 -7.74 13.36 -5.72
N LYS A 288 -8.93 13.06 -6.21
CA LYS A 288 -9.88 14.03 -6.71
C LYS A 288 -10.90 14.34 -5.62
N LEU A 289 -10.84 15.53 -5.06
CA LEU A 289 -11.86 16.00 -4.12
C LEU A 289 -13.15 16.39 -4.88
N PRO A 290 -14.32 16.31 -4.22
CA PRO A 290 -15.57 16.81 -4.79
C PRO A 290 -15.48 18.30 -5.10
N ALA A 291 -16.21 18.77 -6.10
CA ALA A 291 -16.30 20.19 -6.41
C ALA A 291 -16.82 20.96 -5.19
N GLY A 292 -16.15 22.05 -4.85
CA GLY A 292 -16.52 22.89 -3.70
C GLY A 292 -16.25 22.29 -2.33
N PHE A 293 -15.54 21.15 -2.23
CA PHE A 293 -15.15 20.59 -0.93
C PHE A 293 -14.09 21.47 -0.27
N GLN A 294 -14.43 22.04 0.90
CA GLN A 294 -13.66 23.13 1.50
C GLN A 294 -12.39 22.70 2.24
N ARG A 295 -12.17 21.38 2.42
CA ARG A 295 -10.94 20.89 3.04
C ARG A 295 -9.85 20.74 1.98
N LYS A 296 -8.62 21.11 2.36
CA LYS A 296 -7.43 20.96 1.52
C LYS A 296 -6.57 19.81 2.03
N LEU A 297 -5.97 19.10 1.11
CA LEU A 297 -4.96 18.11 1.47
C LEU A 297 -3.70 18.84 1.98
N ALA A 298 -3.14 18.36 3.08
CA ALA A 298 -2.00 18.98 3.77
C ALA A 298 -0.64 18.50 3.22
N MET A 299 -0.65 17.87 2.05
CA MET A 299 0.57 17.35 1.40
C MET A 299 0.87 18.15 0.13
N PRO A 300 2.15 18.36 -0.19
CA PRO A 300 2.53 18.98 -1.46
C PRO A 300 2.07 18.09 -2.63
N ALA A 301 1.41 18.69 -3.61
CA ALA A 301 1.09 18.03 -4.85
C ALA A 301 2.35 17.87 -5.73
N GLY A 302 2.36 16.86 -6.60
CA GLY A 302 3.41 16.63 -7.59
C GLY A 302 4.37 15.50 -7.22
N ILE A 303 5.32 15.26 -8.12
CA ILE A 303 6.23 14.10 -8.07
C ILE A 303 7.45 14.28 -7.15
N ALA A 304 7.65 15.47 -6.63
CA ALA A 304 8.79 15.76 -5.76
C ALA A 304 8.58 15.37 -4.28
N GLY A 305 7.34 15.08 -3.87
CA GLY A 305 7.00 14.71 -2.50
C GLY A 305 6.47 13.29 -2.41
N HIS A 306 6.78 12.62 -1.30
CA HIS A 306 6.26 11.31 -0.99
C HIS A 306 5.22 11.37 0.12
N VAL A 307 4.25 10.47 0.08
CA VAL A 307 3.23 10.32 1.10
C VAL A 307 3.01 8.84 1.41
N ALA A 308 2.79 8.51 2.68
CA ALA A 308 2.52 7.13 3.05
C ALA A 308 1.11 6.69 2.59
N ASN A 309 1.04 5.62 1.81
CA ASN A 309 -0.22 5.11 1.24
C ASN A 309 -1.19 4.57 2.31
N VAL A 310 -0.67 4.18 3.48
CA VAL A 310 -1.45 3.81 4.66
C VAL A 310 -2.43 4.91 5.10
N ARG A 311 -2.26 6.16 4.67
CA ARG A 311 -3.12 7.31 4.98
C ARG A 311 -4.41 7.36 4.15
N VAL A 312 -4.60 6.45 3.18
CA VAL A 312 -5.77 6.44 2.27
C VAL A 312 -7.07 6.21 3.06
N ALA A 313 -7.18 5.10 3.82
CA ALA A 313 -8.38 4.86 4.63
C ALA A 313 -8.67 5.98 5.63
N PRO A 314 -7.70 6.44 6.45
CA PRO A 314 -7.91 7.57 7.35
C PRO A 314 -8.44 8.82 6.62
N THR A 315 -8.01 9.07 5.41
CA THR A 315 -8.48 10.23 4.62
C THR A 315 -9.95 10.10 4.21
N LEU A 316 -10.33 8.91 3.73
CA LEU A 316 -11.70 8.66 3.29
C LEU A 316 -12.68 8.65 4.48
N ILE A 317 -12.27 8.05 5.60
CA ILE A 317 -13.04 8.03 6.86
C ILE A 317 -13.21 9.45 7.42
N ASP A 318 -12.13 10.22 7.50
CA ASP A 318 -12.14 11.61 7.98
C ASP A 318 -12.98 12.51 7.08
N ALA A 319 -12.89 12.35 5.74
CA ALA A 319 -13.75 13.08 4.81
C ALA A 319 -15.24 12.78 5.03
N ALA A 320 -15.59 11.53 5.31
CA ALA A 320 -16.96 11.09 5.60
C ALA A 320 -17.46 11.50 7.00
N GLY A 321 -16.60 12.08 7.84
CA GLY A 321 -16.90 12.40 9.23
C GLY A 321 -16.98 11.16 10.13
N GLY A 322 -16.37 10.06 9.71
CA GLY A 322 -16.21 8.84 10.49
C GLY A 322 -15.13 9.00 11.57
N LYS A 323 -15.12 8.06 12.52
CA LYS A 323 -14.13 8.02 13.60
C LYS A 323 -12.93 7.17 13.17
N LEU A 324 -11.74 7.72 13.31
CA LEU A 324 -10.50 6.97 13.11
C LEU A 324 -10.20 6.09 14.32
N GLU A 325 -9.71 4.89 14.08
CA GLU A 325 -9.20 4.02 15.14
C GLU A 325 -7.97 4.64 15.81
N PRO A 326 -7.85 4.52 17.15
CA PRO A 326 -6.70 5.02 17.89
C PRO A 326 -5.38 4.40 17.37
N GLY A 327 -4.44 5.27 17.00
CA GLY A 327 -3.15 4.87 16.47
C GLY A 327 -3.13 4.52 14.98
N ALA A 328 -4.22 4.69 14.26
CA ALA A 328 -4.19 4.72 12.80
C ALA A 328 -3.38 5.92 12.29
N ALA A 329 -2.86 5.81 11.08
CA ALA A 329 -2.16 6.92 10.44
C ALA A 329 -3.06 8.16 10.33
N PRO A 330 -2.51 9.39 10.37
CA PRO A 330 -3.32 10.59 10.18
C PRO A 330 -3.85 10.70 8.75
N SER A 331 -5.01 11.34 8.56
CA SER A 331 -5.55 11.61 7.21
C SER A 331 -4.66 12.56 6.42
N LEU A 332 -4.77 12.56 5.08
CA LEU A 332 -4.06 13.48 4.21
C LEU A 332 -4.50 14.95 4.40
N PHE A 333 -5.56 15.22 5.13
CA PHE A 333 -5.97 16.57 5.53
C PHE A 333 -5.14 17.12 6.70
N GLN A 334 -4.28 16.30 7.29
CA GLN A 334 -3.41 16.67 8.42
C GLN A 334 -1.94 16.66 7.96
N PRO A 335 -1.11 17.61 8.42
CA PRO A 335 0.32 17.58 8.17
C PRO A 335 0.94 16.30 8.72
N PHE A 336 1.98 15.81 8.03
CA PHE A 336 2.72 14.63 8.45
C PHE A 336 4.15 14.70 7.89
N ASP A 337 5.11 14.70 8.78
CA ASP A 337 6.53 14.95 8.50
C ASP A 337 7.46 13.77 8.86
N LYS A 338 6.90 12.61 9.23
CA LYS A 338 7.69 11.49 9.77
C LYS A 338 8.28 10.56 8.70
N GLY A 339 8.23 10.95 7.43
CA GLY A 339 8.61 10.08 6.32
C GLY A 339 7.57 8.98 6.05
N ALA A 340 7.75 8.23 4.98
CA ALA A 340 6.86 7.14 4.59
C ALA A 340 7.54 5.79 4.85
N LEU A 341 6.93 4.99 5.72
CA LEU A 341 7.44 3.70 6.20
C LEU A 341 6.86 2.56 5.36
N SER A 342 7.73 1.60 5.00
CA SER A 342 7.32 0.29 4.46
C SER A 342 7.93 -0.83 5.30
N GLU A 343 7.21 -1.93 5.41
CA GLU A 343 7.58 -3.10 6.21
C GLU A 343 7.40 -4.38 5.40
N LEU A 344 8.34 -5.30 5.52
CA LEU A 344 8.30 -6.60 4.87
C LEU A 344 8.83 -7.66 5.83
N TYR A 345 7.97 -8.60 6.18
CA TYR A 345 8.27 -9.70 7.09
C TYR A 345 8.32 -10.99 6.28
N LEU A 346 9.54 -11.46 6.01
CA LEU A 346 9.77 -12.73 5.34
C LEU A 346 9.86 -13.81 6.41
N GLY A 347 9.07 -14.83 6.28
CA GLY A 347 8.99 -15.93 7.26
C GLY A 347 10.29 -16.72 7.50
N ASP A 348 11.37 -16.36 6.81
CA ASP A 348 12.73 -16.90 6.91
C ASP A 348 13.61 -16.20 7.99
N GLY A 349 13.00 -15.37 8.83
CA GLY A 349 13.72 -14.60 9.84
C GLY A 349 14.37 -13.34 9.28
N VAL A 350 14.16 -13.01 8.00
CA VAL A 350 14.59 -11.75 7.42
C VAL A 350 13.44 -10.74 7.48
N ASN A 351 13.67 -9.61 8.13
CA ASN A 351 12.76 -8.50 8.14
C ASN A 351 13.41 -7.32 7.42
N ARG A 352 12.63 -6.65 6.60
CA ARG A 352 13.07 -5.46 5.87
C ARG A 352 12.18 -4.29 6.21
N PHE A 353 12.81 -3.14 6.35
CA PHE A 353 12.13 -1.87 6.58
C PHE A 353 12.68 -0.84 5.62
N SER A 354 11.82 0.06 5.18
CA SER A 354 12.20 1.19 4.34
C SER A 354 11.59 2.47 4.88
N LEU A 355 12.38 3.53 4.91
CA LEU A 355 11.88 4.88 5.17
C LEU A 355 12.24 5.77 3.99
N VAL A 356 11.23 6.40 3.41
CA VAL A 356 11.38 7.41 2.36
C VAL A 356 11.13 8.80 2.95
N GLU A 357 12.10 9.69 2.77
CA GLU A 357 12.02 11.10 3.15
C GLU A 357 12.61 11.97 2.04
N GLY A 358 11.77 12.77 1.39
CA GLY A 358 12.20 13.53 0.21
C GLY A 358 12.67 12.61 -0.92
N ASP A 359 13.91 12.78 -1.34
CA ASP A 359 14.58 11.97 -2.36
C ASP A 359 15.44 10.82 -1.78
N LEU A 360 15.47 10.69 -0.46
CA LEU A 360 16.26 9.67 0.23
C LEU A 360 15.38 8.47 0.60
N GLN A 361 15.92 7.27 0.35
CA GLN A 361 15.36 6.02 0.85
C GLN A 361 16.41 5.27 1.66
N LEU A 362 16.13 5.01 2.94
CA LEU A 362 16.87 4.08 3.75
C LEU A 362 16.23 2.71 3.67
N LEU A 363 17.03 1.72 3.32
CA LEU A 363 16.68 0.30 3.40
C LEU A 363 17.43 -0.32 4.56
N TRP A 364 16.70 -1.01 5.43
CA TRP A 364 17.24 -1.76 6.55
C TRP A 364 16.82 -3.21 6.46
N GLU A 365 17.79 -4.10 6.42
CA GLU A 365 17.60 -5.54 6.44
C GLU A 365 18.19 -6.10 7.74
N SER A 366 17.39 -6.82 8.49
CA SER A 366 17.84 -7.53 9.69
C SER A 366 17.66 -9.02 9.48
N ARG A 367 18.71 -9.78 9.79
CA ARG A 367 18.67 -11.24 9.85
C ARG A 367 18.58 -11.65 11.30
N PHE A 368 17.43 -12.19 11.68
CA PHE A 368 17.35 -12.99 12.90
C PHE A 368 17.96 -14.36 12.61
N ALA A 369 18.62 -14.97 13.58
CA ALA A 369 19.06 -16.36 13.43
C ALA A 369 17.84 -17.22 13.03
N PRO A 370 17.92 -17.97 11.93
CA PRO A 370 16.76 -18.71 11.45
C PRO A 370 16.34 -19.73 12.50
N PRO A 371 15.05 -19.95 12.71
CA PRO A 371 14.62 -21.23 13.18
C PRO A 371 14.99 -22.24 12.08
N GLU A 372 15.60 -23.31 12.45
CA GLU A 372 16.02 -24.54 11.75
C GLU A 372 15.92 -24.61 10.20
N PRO A 373 16.87 -25.24 9.50
CA PRO A 373 16.99 -25.31 8.03
C PRO A 373 15.77 -25.88 7.28
N ASP A 374 14.87 -26.56 7.97
CA ASP A 374 13.68 -27.18 7.39
C ASP A 374 12.54 -26.18 7.06
N TYR A 375 12.65 -24.93 7.50
CA TYR A 375 11.64 -23.90 7.26
C TYR A 375 11.48 -23.57 5.76
N TYR A 376 12.57 -23.49 5.01
CA TYR A 376 12.53 -23.24 3.57
C TYR A 376 11.92 -24.40 2.76
N ARG A 377 12.20 -25.64 3.18
CA ARG A 377 11.60 -26.83 2.55
C ARG A 377 10.09 -26.88 2.82
N ALA A 378 9.64 -26.50 4.01
CA ALA A 378 8.22 -26.44 4.33
C ALA A 378 7.46 -25.32 3.60
N ARG A 379 8.13 -24.21 3.25
CA ARG A 379 7.52 -23.10 2.50
C ARG A 379 7.11 -23.49 1.07
N TYR A 380 7.85 -24.42 0.46
CA TYR A 380 7.62 -24.89 -0.91
C TYR A 380 7.06 -26.32 -0.99
N ALA A 381 6.99 -27.02 0.13
CA ALA A 381 6.56 -28.41 0.19
C ALA A 381 5.08 -28.62 0.58
N GLY A 382 4.20 -27.81 0.02
CA GLY A 382 2.76 -28.04 0.16
C GLY A 382 2.11 -27.37 1.37
N ILE A 383 0.91 -26.90 1.16
CA ILE A 383 -0.02 -26.30 2.11
C ILE A 383 -0.44 -27.36 3.15
N GLY A 384 0.43 -27.62 4.11
CA GLY A 384 0.21 -28.52 5.23
C GLY A 384 0.84 -27.90 6.48
N GLY A 385 0.17 -26.87 7.01
CA GLY A 385 0.74 -25.95 7.97
C GLY A 385 1.25 -26.59 9.24
N GLN A 386 2.55 -26.40 9.49
CA GLN A 386 3.07 -26.28 10.85
C GLN A 386 2.96 -24.79 11.25
N PRO A 387 2.56 -24.47 12.47
CA PRO A 387 2.46 -23.11 12.94
C PRO A 387 3.84 -22.46 12.99
N GLU A 388 3.99 -21.26 12.42
CA GLU A 388 5.19 -20.45 12.64
C GLU A 388 5.49 -20.30 14.13
N PRO A 389 6.78 -20.42 14.53
CA PRO A 389 7.15 -20.04 15.88
C PRO A 389 6.75 -18.56 16.07
N PRO A 390 6.24 -18.18 17.24
CA PRO A 390 5.94 -16.79 17.55
C PRO A 390 7.19 -15.96 17.32
N LEU A 391 7.04 -14.73 16.82
CA LEU A 391 8.10 -13.72 16.88
C LEU A 391 8.46 -13.55 18.36
N THR A 392 9.47 -14.32 18.81
CA THR A 392 9.77 -14.50 20.23
C THR A 392 10.60 -13.37 20.80
N GLU A 393 11.01 -12.41 19.95
CA GLU A 393 11.79 -11.29 20.43
C GLU A 393 10.93 -10.05 20.72
N PRO A 394 11.05 -9.52 21.95
CA PRO A 394 10.45 -8.23 22.28
C PRO A 394 10.96 -7.13 21.32
N VAL A 395 10.07 -6.20 20.95
CA VAL A 395 10.40 -5.00 20.17
C VAL A 395 11.67 -4.30 20.70
N GLN A 396 11.89 -4.31 22.01
CA GLN A 396 13.10 -3.81 22.67
C GLN A 396 14.37 -4.55 22.23
N ALA A 397 14.31 -5.85 21.90
CA ALA A 397 15.47 -6.58 21.43
C ALA A 397 15.79 -6.25 19.95
N ILE A 398 14.79 -5.99 19.14
CA ILE A 398 14.96 -5.49 17.76
C ILE A 398 15.67 -4.14 17.80
N PHE A 399 15.17 -3.20 18.60
CA PHE A 399 15.75 -1.86 18.69
C PHE A 399 16.97 -1.76 19.60
N GLY A 400 17.13 -2.63 20.62
CA GLY A 400 18.36 -2.73 21.37
C GLY A 400 19.54 -3.26 20.53
N ARG A 401 19.28 -4.01 19.46
CA ARG A 401 20.27 -4.35 18.44
C ARG A 401 20.50 -3.20 17.46
N LEU A 402 19.47 -2.43 17.12
CA LEU A 402 19.62 -1.19 16.40
C LEU A 402 20.50 -0.20 17.17
N ASP A 403 20.22 0.04 18.46
CA ASP A 403 21.02 0.95 19.28
C ASP A 403 22.49 0.48 19.41
N ARG A 404 22.74 -0.83 19.49
CA ARG A 404 24.09 -1.40 19.44
C ARG A 404 24.74 -1.29 18.06
N ALA A 405 23.99 -1.58 16.98
CA ALA A 405 24.48 -1.40 15.62
C ALA A 405 24.76 0.06 15.28
N PHE A 406 24.08 1.01 15.92
CA PHE A 406 24.38 2.43 15.81
C PHE A 406 25.58 2.88 16.63
N ALA A 407 25.88 2.22 17.74
CA ALA A 407 27.11 2.48 18.50
C ALA A 407 28.36 1.97 17.79
N ASP A 408 28.21 0.93 16.94
CA ASP A 408 29.31 0.20 16.29
C ASP A 408 29.33 0.36 14.76
N VAL A 409 28.70 1.39 14.18
CA VAL A 409 28.76 1.62 12.73
C VAL A 409 30.19 1.94 12.27
N LEU A 410 30.99 0.91 12.12
CA LEU A 410 32.15 0.60 11.30
C LEU A 410 33.07 -0.40 12.05
N PRO A 411 33.58 -1.46 11.44
CA PRO A 411 33.49 -1.96 10.09
C PRO A 411 32.85 -3.35 9.95
N LEU A 412 32.36 -3.63 8.77
CA LEU A 412 31.81 -4.90 8.31
C LEU A 412 32.85 -6.02 8.30
N SER A 413 32.79 -6.97 9.23
CA SER A 413 33.35 -8.31 9.01
C SER A 413 32.63 -9.34 9.89
N GLY A 414 32.06 -10.36 9.24
CA GLY A 414 31.14 -11.32 9.81
C GLY A 414 31.66 -12.19 10.93
N ARG A 415 30.78 -12.49 11.88
CA ARG A 415 30.52 -13.78 12.54
C ARG A 415 29.40 -13.63 13.58
N ARG A 416 28.43 -14.55 13.58
CA ARG A 416 27.30 -14.79 14.49
C ARG A 416 26.51 -13.53 14.92
N GLY A 417 25.38 -13.35 14.27
CA GLY A 417 24.54 -12.20 14.42
C GLY A 417 25.05 -11.07 13.52
N ASP A 418 24.99 -11.28 12.18
CA ASP A 418 25.39 -10.23 11.24
C ASP A 418 24.67 -8.93 11.59
N PRO A 419 25.42 -7.81 11.68
CA PRO A 419 24.79 -6.51 11.90
C PRO A 419 23.77 -6.26 10.78
N PRO A 420 22.69 -5.51 11.07
CA PRO A 420 21.70 -5.18 10.05
C PRO A 420 22.39 -4.48 8.88
N ARG A 421 22.01 -4.87 7.67
CA ARG A 421 22.49 -4.19 6.47
C ARG A 421 21.69 -2.92 6.27
N LEU A 422 22.38 -1.78 6.30
CA LEU A 422 21.80 -0.48 6.00
C LEU A 422 22.27 -0.03 4.61
N THR A 423 21.34 0.36 3.77
CA THR A 423 21.62 0.94 2.46
C THR A 423 20.82 2.24 2.34
N LEU A 424 21.53 3.35 2.21
CA LEU A 424 20.92 4.65 1.92
C LEU A 424 21.11 4.96 0.44
N VAL A 425 20.03 5.29 -0.23
CA VAL A 425 20.04 5.68 -1.63
C VAL A 425 19.36 7.02 -1.83
N ARG A 426 19.83 7.77 -2.83
CA ARG A 426 19.18 8.97 -3.36
C ARG A 426 18.50 8.62 -4.66
N TRP A 427 17.22 8.89 -4.71
CA TRP A 427 16.44 8.69 -5.92
C TRP A 427 16.35 9.97 -6.75
N SER A 428 16.45 9.84 -8.06
CA SER A 428 16.24 10.91 -9.03
C SER A 428 15.61 10.34 -10.31
N PRO A 429 15.06 11.18 -11.20
CA PRO A 429 14.62 10.72 -12.51
C PRO A 429 15.71 10.05 -13.36
N ALA A 430 16.98 10.34 -13.06
CA ALA A 430 18.15 9.73 -13.71
C ALA A 430 18.54 8.37 -13.11
N GLY A 431 17.83 7.91 -12.06
CA GLY A 431 18.06 6.64 -11.38
C GLY A 431 18.43 6.78 -9.91
N VAL A 432 18.79 5.66 -9.31
CA VAL A 432 19.13 5.52 -7.90
C VAL A 432 20.64 5.55 -7.71
N GLN A 433 21.11 6.36 -6.79
CA GLN A 433 22.53 6.46 -6.44
C GLN A 433 22.76 6.18 -4.95
N PRO A 434 23.79 5.40 -4.59
CA PRO A 434 24.13 5.15 -3.20
C PRO A 434 24.59 6.44 -2.52
N VAL A 435 24.18 6.61 -1.25
CA VAL A 435 24.65 7.70 -0.37
C VAL A 435 25.50 7.10 0.73
N ASN A 436 26.79 7.41 0.69
CA ASN A 436 27.79 6.87 1.61
C ASN A 436 28.19 7.87 2.72
N ASP A 437 27.29 8.82 3.05
CA ASP A 437 27.52 9.75 4.16
C ASP A 437 27.04 9.11 5.48
N PRO A 438 27.94 8.76 6.41
CA PRO A 438 27.55 8.15 7.68
C PRO A 438 26.60 9.01 8.53
N ARG A 439 26.67 10.35 8.40
CA ARG A 439 25.82 11.28 9.14
C ARG A 439 24.37 11.16 8.63
N GLU A 440 24.18 11.13 7.32
CA GLU A 440 22.88 10.97 6.69
C GLU A 440 22.30 9.57 6.96
N VAL A 441 23.10 8.52 6.83
CA VAL A 441 22.68 7.14 7.19
C VAL A 441 22.20 7.09 8.62
N ASN A 442 22.97 7.63 9.58
CA ASN A 442 22.59 7.64 11.00
C ASN A 442 21.36 8.51 11.27
N ARG A 443 21.20 9.63 10.57
CA ARG A 443 20.00 10.48 10.67
C ARG A 443 18.76 9.71 10.23
N MET A 444 18.80 9.15 9.03
CA MET A 444 17.68 8.39 8.45
C MET A 444 17.34 7.15 9.27
N ALA A 445 18.33 6.46 9.81
CA ALA A 445 18.13 5.30 10.64
C ALA A 445 17.43 5.64 11.97
N ARG A 446 17.80 6.77 12.63
CA ARG A 446 17.06 7.26 13.81
C ARG A 446 15.62 7.63 13.44
N GLN A 447 15.39 8.22 12.28
CA GLN A 447 14.06 8.58 11.83
C GLN A 447 13.24 7.32 11.51
N LEU A 448 13.82 6.29 10.87
CA LEU A 448 13.16 5.02 10.66
C LEU A 448 12.69 4.39 11.98
N LYS A 449 13.58 4.35 12.99
CA LYS A 449 13.22 3.87 14.33
C LYS A 449 12.03 4.65 14.91
N ASN A 450 12.10 6.00 14.85
CA ASN A 450 11.06 6.85 15.39
C ASN A 450 9.72 6.70 14.62
N ALA A 451 9.77 6.60 13.30
CA ALA A 451 8.61 6.39 12.45
C ALA A 451 7.95 5.04 12.76
N TRP A 452 8.76 3.99 12.91
CA TRP A 452 8.28 2.66 13.24
C TRP A 452 7.63 2.62 14.63
N LEU A 453 8.27 3.18 15.67
CA LEU A 453 7.70 3.27 17.02
C LEU A 453 6.41 4.09 17.05
N ALA A 454 6.36 5.17 16.29
CA ALA A 454 5.17 6.00 16.21
C ALA A 454 3.98 5.29 15.53
N ALA A 455 4.28 4.44 14.53
CA ALA A 455 3.28 3.68 13.79
C ALA A 455 2.79 2.44 14.55
N ASN A 456 3.69 1.75 15.24
CA ASN A 456 3.47 0.41 15.77
C ASN A 456 3.43 0.35 17.31
N GLY A 457 3.89 1.40 17.99
CA GLY A 457 4.01 1.43 19.45
C GLY A 457 5.22 0.65 19.96
N SER A 458 5.40 0.64 21.28
CA SER A 458 6.48 -0.09 21.97
C SER A 458 6.10 -1.50 22.40
N GLU A 459 4.83 -1.89 22.26
CA GLU A 459 4.32 -3.18 22.69
C GLU A 459 4.31 -4.18 21.53
N VAL A 460 4.69 -5.42 21.82
CA VAL A 460 4.45 -6.55 20.92
C VAL A 460 2.93 -6.75 20.85
N PRO A 461 2.32 -6.75 19.67
CA PRO A 461 0.90 -7.03 19.57
C PRO A 461 0.59 -8.36 20.26
N PRO A 462 -0.44 -8.49 21.10
CA PRO A 462 -0.78 -9.74 21.76
C PRO A 462 -1.08 -10.82 20.72
N GLY A 463 -0.51 -12.01 20.89
CA GLY A 463 -0.52 -13.25 20.09
C GLY A 463 -1.35 -13.27 18.78
N ARG A 464 -1.12 -14.24 17.92
CA ARG A 464 -1.70 -14.44 16.57
C ARG A 464 -3.19 -14.13 16.48
N SER A 465 -3.62 -13.73 15.27
CA SER A 465 -5.03 -13.87 14.87
C SER A 465 -5.52 -15.27 15.22
N THR A 466 -6.61 -15.36 15.97
CA THR A 466 -7.28 -16.64 16.28
C THR A 466 -8.06 -17.19 15.08
N ALA A 467 -8.15 -16.42 14.00
CA ALA A 467 -8.68 -16.89 12.73
C ALA A 467 -7.72 -17.98 12.20
N GLY A 468 -8.17 -19.21 12.16
CA GLY A 468 -7.44 -20.31 11.54
C GLY A 468 -7.10 -19.96 10.09
N GLN A 469 -6.02 -20.57 9.58
CA GLN A 469 -5.70 -20.41 8.16
C GLN A 469 -6.92 -20.80 7.31
N PRO A 470 -7.34 -19.99 6.36
CA PRO A 470 -8.46 -20.35 5.49
C PRO A 470 -8.08 -21.60 4.68
N LYS A 471 -8.98 -22.57 4.66
CA LYS A 471 -8.80 -23.73 3.79
C LYS A 471 -9.16 -23.29 2.38
N LEU A 472 -8.19 -23.35 1.49
CA LEU A 472 -8.41 -23.12 0.07
C LEU A 472 -9.16 -24.29 -0.56
N THR A 473 -10.06 -24.00 -1.46
CA THR A 473 -10.62 -25.02 -2.34
C THR A 473 -9.61 -25.38 -3.43
N PRO A 474 -9.68 -26.57 -4.05
CA PRO A 474 -8.76 -26.96 -5.14
C PRO A 474 -8.73 -25.94 -6.29
N LYS A 475 -9.85 -25.29 -6.56
CA LYS A 475 -9.92 -24.25 -7.59
C LYS A 475 -9.19 -22.98 -7.17
N GLU A 476 -9.32 -22.54 -5.93
CA GLU A 476 -8.59 -21.38 -5.40
C GLU A 476 -7.08 -21.64 -5.36
N GLU A 477 -6.67 -22.88 -5.06
CA GLU A 477 -5.27 -23.28 -5.16
C GLU A 477 -4.75 -23.21 -6.59
N GLU A 478 -5.54 -23.67 -7.57
CA GLU A 478 -5.20 -23.58 -8.99
C GLU A 478 -5.11 -22.12 -9.46
N ASP A 479 -6.07 -21.30 -9.08
CA ASP A 479 -6.08 -19.87 -9.40
C ASP A 479 -4.89 -19.13 -8.77
N LEU A 480 -4.51 -19.46 -7.53
CA LEU A 480 -3.32 -18.92 -6.86
C LEU A 480 -2.01 -19.40 -7.51
N LYS A 481 -1.94 -20.67 -7.93
CA LYS A 481 -0.82 -21.20 -8.72
C LYS A 481 -0.69 -20.47 -10.05
N ALA A 482 -1.79 -20.22 -10.73
CA ALA A 482 -1.79 -19.47 -11.98
C ALA A 482 -1.29 -18.03 -11.83
N LEU A 483 -1.44 -17.45 -10.64
CA LEU A 483 -0.94 -16.12 -10.27
C LEU A 483 0.49 -16.13 -9.70
N GLY A 484 1.12 -17.32 -9.55
CA GLY A 484 2.48 -17.46 -9.04
C GLY A 484 2.63 -17.42 -7.52
N TYR A 485 1.54 -17.47 -6.78
CA TYR A 485 1.58 -17.40 -5.32
C TYR A 485 1.81 -18.73 -4.61
N VAL A 486 1.68 -19.84 -5.33
CA VAL A 486 1.91 -21.20 -4.81
C VAL A 486 2.84 -21.93 -5.76
N ALA A 487 4.02 -22.32 -5.29
CA ALA A 487 4.91 -23.17 -6.08
C ALA A 487 4.21 -24.49 -6.36
N GLY A 488 4.22 -24.93 -7.61
CA GLY A 488 3.66 -26.22 -7.99
C GLY A 488 4.36 -27.33 -7.24
N GLY A 489 3.68 -27.93 -6.25
CA GLY A 489 4.17 -29.15 -5.62
C GLY A 489 4.11 -30.27 -6.65
N ASN A 490 5.26 -30.89 -6.92
CA ASN A 490 5.38 -32.28 -7.32
C ASN A 490 5.88 -33.04 -6.11
#